data_ede527f527c6adb4de091e80ce61b670
#
_entry.id   ede527f527c6adb4de091e80ce61b670
#
_cell.length_a   1.000
_cell.length_b   1.000
_cell.length_c   1.000
_cell.angle_alpha   90.00
_cell.angle_beta   90.00
_cell.angle_gamma   90.00
#
_symmetry.space_group_name_H-M   'P 1'
#
loop_
_entity.id
_entity.type
_entity.pdbx_description
1 polymer ?
#
loop_
_entity_poly.entity_id
_entity_poly.type
_entity_poly.pdbx_seq_one_letter_code
_entity_poly.pdbx_strand_id
1 'polypeptide(L)' 'MLDAGLCEGIILDRGLEARNSDIVLAFINGELTLKRLKFVQGRPELHPENEEAAYPIFKPSEYDNFQILGVLVGICRRFR' A
#
# COMPACT_ATOMS: atom_id res chain seq x y z
N MET A 1 -19.48 6.76 -4.68
CA MET A 1 -19.76 7.33 -3.36
C MET A 1 -19.92 6.21 -2.34
N LEU A 2 -19.38 6.38 -1.17
CA LEU A 2 -19.47 5.38 -0.12
C LEU A 2 -20.72 5.58 0.70
N ASP A 3 -21.39 4.48 0.97
CA ASP A 3 -22.49 4.47 1.91
C ASP A 3 -21.91 4.26 3.31
N ALA A 4 -21.98 5.28 4.16
CA ALA A 4 -21.38 5.25 5.49
C ALA A 4 -21.91 4.10 6.37
N GLY A 5 -23.16 3.70 6.14
CA GLY A 5 -23.74 2.58 6.90
C GLY A 5 -23.18 1.21 6.52
N LEU A 6 -22.54 1.11 5.36
CA LEU A 6 -21.99 -0.15 4.85
C LEU A 6 -20.48 -0.13 4.74
N CYS A 7 -19.85 1.01 5.01
CA CYS A 7 -18.44 1.19 4.80
C CYS A 7 -17.63 0.63 5.96
N GLU A 8 -16.82 -0.36 5.66
CA GLU A 8 -15.87 -0.92 6.60
C GLU A 8 -14.66 -1.39 5.80
N GLY A 9 -13.52 -0.73 6.02
CA GLY A 9 -12.32 -1.09 5.28
C GLY A 9 -11.42 0.07 4.99
N ILE A 10 -10.70 -0.03 3.89
CA ILE A 10 -9.74 0.98 3.48
C ILE A 10 -10.24 1.73 2.24
N ILE A 11 -9.81 2.97 2.13
CA ILE A 11 -10.12 3.81 0.98
C ILE A 11 -8.83 4.01 0.20
N LEU A 12 -8.84 3.61 -1.07
CA LEU A 12 -7.69 3.72 -1.96
C LEU A 12 -7.99 4.70 -3.08
N ASP A 13 -7.01 5.51 -3.43
CA ASP A 13 -7.06 6.36 -4.61
C ASP A 13 -6.15 5.74 -5.67
N ARG A 14 -6.75 5.30 -6.78
CA ARG A 14 -6.02 4.63 -7.85
C ARG A 14 -5.42 5.60 -8.86
N GLY A 15 -5.86 6.84 -8.83
CA GLY A 15 -5.34 7.87 -9.73
C GLY A 15 -4.26 8.75 -9.11
N LEU A 16 -3.98 8.56 -7.82
CA LEU A 16 -3.00 9.36 -7.12
C LEU A 16 -1.60 8.80 -7.33
N GLU A 17 -0.67 9.67 -7.67
CA GLU A 17 0.74 9.26 -7.77
C GLU A 17 1.30 8.99 -6.38
N ALA A 18 1.85 7.80 -6.18
CA ALA A 18 2.40 7.41 -4.89
C ALA A 18 3.69 8.17 -4.60
N ARG A 19 3.79 8.67 -3.37
CA ARG A 19 4.94 9.45 -2.91
C ARG A 19 5.64 8.73 -1.77
N ASN A 20 6.82 9.22 -1.46
CA ASN A 20 7.60 8.72 -0.34
C ASN A 20 6.76 8.79 0.95
N SER A 21 6.75 7.69 1.68
CA SER A 21 6.01 7.50 2.94
C SER A 21 4.51 7.26 2.80
N ASP A 22 3.99 7.15 1.58
CA ASP A 22 2.61 6.73 1.39
C ASP A 22 2.43 5.25 1.70
N ILE A 23 1.27 4.89 2.23
CA ILE A 23 0.87 3.49 2.29
C ILE A 23 0.21 3.15 0.97
N VAL A 24 0.66 2.10 0.33
CA VAL A 24 0.16 1.70 -0.99
C VAL A 24 -0.37 0.28 -0.95
N LEU A 25 -1.35 0.02 -1.82
CA LEU A 25 -1.74 -1.34 -2.15
C LEU A 25 -0.85 -1.78 -3.30
N ALA A 26 -0.04 -2.78 -3.06
CA ALA A 26 0.89 -3.30 -4.04
C ALA A 26 0.53 -4.72 -4.43
N PHE A 27 0.74 -5.03 -5.71
CA PHE A 27 0.71 -6.38 -6.22
C PHE A 27 2.16 -6.83 -6.40
N ILE A 28 2.54 -7.88 -5.68
CA ILE A 28 3.90 -8.38 -5.68
C ILE A 28 3.87 -9.88 -5.92
N ASN A 29 4.34 -10.29 -7.09
CA ASN A 29 4.49 -11.71 -7.44
C ASN A 29 3.24 -12.54 -7.13
N GLY A 30 2.07 -12.01 -7.48
CA GLY A 30 0.80 -12.70 -7.31
C GLY A 30 0.04 -12.40 -6.04
N GLU A 31 0.59 -11.60 -5.14
CA GLU A 31 -0.05 -11.27 -3.87
C GLU A 31 -0.36 -9.79 -3.75
N LEU A 32 -1.50 -9.49 -3.15
CA LEU A 32 -1.88 -8.12 -2.79
C LEU A 32 -1.49 -7.84 -1.35
N THR A 33 -0.84 -6.72 -1.12
CA THR A 33 -0.39 -6.35 0.23
C THR A 33 -0.39 -4.84 0.39
N LEU A 34 -0.62 -4.38 1.62
CA LEU A 34 -0.47 -2.98 1.99
C LEU A 34 0.90 -2.80 2.61
N LYS A 35 1.67 -1.87 2.07
CA LYS A 35 3.02 -1.59 2.54
C LYS A 35 3.26 -0.09 2.48
N ARG A 36 4.24 0.36 3.26
CA ARG A 36 4.68 1.75 3.17
C ARG A 36 5.75 1.87 2.09
N LEU A 37 5.48 2.77 1.14
CA LEU A 37 6.42 3.03 0.06
C LEU A 37 7.49 4.00 0.54
N LYS A 38 8.74 3.67 0.26
CA LYS A 38 9.85 4.59 0.45
C LYS A 38 10.75 4.55 -0.78
N PHE A 39 11.26 5.71 -1.15
CA PHE A 39 12.22 5.80 -2.24
C PHE A 39 13.62 5.97 -1.67
N VAL A 40 14.51 5.07 -2.04
CA VAL A 40 15.90 5.11 -1.63
C VAL A 40 16.75 5.20 -2.89
N GLN A 41 17.44 6.32 -3.05
CA GLN A 41 18.23 6.60 -4.26
C GLN A 41 17.41 6.46 -5.54
N GLY A 42 16.17 6.94 -5.51
CA GLY A 42 15.26 6.91 -6.64
C GLY A 42 14.60 5.57 -6.90
N ARG A 43 14.86 4.56 -6.08
CA ARG A 43 14.28 3.23 -6.24
C ARG A 43 13.22 2.97 -5.17
N PRO A 44 12.10 2.36 -5.55
CA PRO A 44 11.05 2.06 -4.58
C PRO A 44 11.44 0.90 -3.66
N GLU A 45 11.09 1.05 -2.40
CA GLU A 45 11.17 -0.03 -1.42
C GLU A 45 9.83 -0.11 -0.70
N LEU A 46 9.39 -1.32 -0.40
CA LEU A 46 8.16 -1.54 0.34
C LEU A 46 8.49 -2.04 1.73
N HIS A 47 8.09 -1.25 2.72
CA HIS A 47 8.40 -1.50 4.12
C HIS A 47 7.16 -1.99 4.85
N PRO A 48 7.29 -3.00 5.71
CA PRO A 48 6.17 -3.43 6.53
C PRO A 48 5.81 -2.35 7.55
N GLU A 49 4.50 -2.18 7.82
CA GLU A 49 4.04 -1.21 8.82
C GLU A 49 4.38 -1.63 10.23
N ASN A 50 4.40 -2.92 10.50
CA ASN A 50 4.68 -3.45 11.82
C ASN A 50 6.17 -3.76 11.93
N GLU A 51 6.91 -2.87 12.59
CA GLU A 51 8.35 -3.05 12.77
C GLU A 51 8.71 -4.24 13.66
N GLU A 52 7.78 -4.68 14.49
CA GLU A 52 7.99 -5.85 15.34
C GLU A 52 7.89 -7.17 14.56
N ALA A 53 7.22 -7.12 13.42
CA ALA A 53 7.14 -8.28 12.55
C ALA A 53 8.47 -8.44 11.82
N ALA A 54 9.00 -9.63 11.82
CA ALA A 54 10.27 -9.92 11.16
C ALA A 54 10.10 -10.09 9.64
N TYR A 55 9.35 -9.18 9.01
CA TYR A 55 9.17 -9.19 7.58
C TYR A 55 10.29 -8.39 6.90
N PRO A 56 10.86 -8.91 5.84
CA PRO A 56 11.92 -8.20 5.14
C PRO A 56 11.36 -7.01 4.37
N ILE A 57 12.21 -6.01 4.16
CA ILE A 57 11.93 -4.92 3.24
C ILE A 57 11.97 -5.48 1.83
N PHE A 58 10.93 -5.23 1.05
CA PHE A 58 10.87 -5.68 -0.33
C PHE A 58 11.48 -4.63 -1.24
N LYS A 59 12.48 -5.04 -2.01
CA LYS A 59 13.15 -4.18 -2.99
C LYS A 59 12.92 -4.77 -4.38
N PRO A 60 11.94 -4.23 -5.14
CA PRO A 60 11.62 -4.79 -6.45
C PRO A 60 12.82 -4.82 -7.37
N SER A 61 12.97 -5.92 -8.11
CA SER A 61 13.96 -6.06 -9.17
C SER A 61 13.25 -6.20 -10.51
N GLU A 62 14.02 -6.21 -11.60
CA GLU A 62 13.46 -6.41 -12.94
C GLU A 62 12.81 -7.78 -13.13
N TYR A 63 13.12 -8.73 -12.25
CA TYR A 63 12.54 -10.08 -12.30
C TYR A 63 11.26 -10.21 -11.50
N ASP A 64 10.92 -9.20 -10.71
CA ASP A 64 9.70 -9.23 -9.89
C ASP A 64 8.52 -8.67 -10.66
N ASN A 65 7.36 -9.30 -10.49
CA ASN A 65 6.10 -8.77 -10.98
C ASN A 65 5.54 -7.84 -9.91
N PHE A 66 5.78 -6.54 -10.07
CA PHE A 66 5.47 -5.53 -9.08
C PHE A 66 4.64 -4.41 -9.70
N GLN A 67 3.55 -4.05 -9.02
CA GLN A 67 2.72 -2.94 -9.45
C GLN A 67 2.07 -2.28 -8.23
N ILE A 68 2.07 -0.95 -8.20
CA ILE A 68 1.31 -0.18 -7.21
C ILE A 68 -0.08 0.05 -7.78
N LEU A 69 -1.10 -0.40 -7.06
CA LEU A 69 -2.49 -0.32 -7.52
C LEU A 69 -3.23 0.90 -6.99
N GLY A 70 -2.79 1.44 -5.87
CA GLY A 70 -3.44 2.61 -5.30
C GLY A 70 -2.73 3.08 -4.05
N VAL A 71 -3.09 4.29 -3.63
CA VAL A 71 -2.55 4.93 -2.43
C VAL A 71 -3.64 4.94 -1.37
N LEU A 72 -3.30 4.53 -0.15
CA LEU A 72 -4.23 4.57 0.96
C LEU A 72 -4.46 6.04 1.36
N VAL A 73 -5.70 6.49 1.26
CA VAL A 73 -6.08 7.86 1.59
C VAL A 73 -6.98 7.95 2.81
N GLY A 74 -7.47 6.84 3.30
CA GLY A 74 -8.29 6.85 4.49
C GLY A 74 -8.70 5.45 4.93
N ILE A 75 -9.27 5.41 6.12
CA ILE A 75 -9.85 4.19 6.67
C ILE A 75 -11.32 4.49 6.93
N CYS A 76 -12.18 3.62 6.43
CA CYS A 76 -13.60 3.75 6.60
C CYS A 76 -14.07 2.79 7.69
N ARG A 77 -14.74 3.32 8.69
CA ARG A 77 -15.31 2.52 9.77
C ARG A 77 -16.80 2.73 9.87
N ARG A 78 -17.47 1.67 10.25
CA ARG A 78 -18.88 1.71 10.52
C ARG A 78 -19.10 2.14 11.97
N PHE A 79 -19.94 3.15 12.15
CA PHE A 79 -20.36 3.59 13.48
C PHE A 79 -21.75 3.10 13.76
N ARG A 80 -21.96 2.65 14.96
CA ARG A 80 -23.27 2.19 15.38
C ARG A 80 -24.13 3.36 15.86
#